data_691b4630b39e6249aeba1ff7f37823a7
#
_entry.id   691b4630b39e6249aeba1ff7f37823a7
#
_cell.length_a   1.000
_cell.length_b   1.000
_cell.length_c   1.000
_cell.angle_alpha   90.00
_cell.angle_beta   90.00
_cell.angle_gamma   90.00
#
_symmetry.space_group_name_H-M   'P 1'
#
loop_
_entity.id
_entity.type
_entity.pdbx_description
1 polymer ?
#
loop_
_entity_poly.entity_id
_entity_poly.type
_entity_poly.pdbx_seq_one_letter_code
_entity_poly.pdbx_strand_id
1 'polypeptide(L)'
;MNVKLWKGSRNDLSDPIGTIMENRGVEDYKTYMNLDDSCLNSPWELDNMEDAVRLLNKHVWNKSIISILVDCDVDGFTSASMMFQYLKTIGYFGKINVLHHSGKEHGLSKEIEVPPETTLLIIPDAGSNDVEQCKELRDKGIDILILDHHICDRENPYAVIVNNQNGTYPNKELSGAGVVYKFLQAVDEYNWTDVADRYLDLVAVGNIGDVMDMHSHETKRLCTKGLARIVNPMICALVEANSFNIKGDPTINDVQFYIVPMMNALIRVGSSEQKKRMFRAMVGEEQMFQYTPTRGKNAGVTIDETLAQHVARECSSCKYQQNKTKDKAVAELQNWISKYGADRSKVLFCNSTGILDSNLTGVVAIKLAEMYGKPCVLLREMACPEEPDENQEYFGGSMRNPDGSPIESLKEFLMSTGDFESVLGHDNAAGVKIKKKNVPKAIADCNELLKDVAMSKAIVVDFDFDYDKLTVALPKTMYEMHKIWAQGISEPYFYIKNVPLIHSGCAPMGKNGNMWKYSDEEKGIDFVCFADNGRMIGWINNDFYGGQEEKYINAVCRLSLNQYGNKVTPQAQIVDFEVI
;
A
#
# COMPACT_ATOMS: atom_id res chain seq x y z
N MET A 1 -9.63 22.86 -15.68
CA MET A 1 -9.14 21.47 -15.38
C MET A 1 -7.96 21.14 -16.29
N ASN A 2 -6.87 20.53 -15.79
CA ASN A 2 -5.73 20.12 -16.62
C ASN A 2 -5.83 18.62 -16.87
N VAL A 3 -6.32 18.24 -18.07
CA VAL A 3 -6.53 16.85 -18.47
C VAL A 3 -5.56 16.49 -19.59
N LYS A 4 -4.97 15.30 -19.50
CA LYS A 4 -4.07 14.75 -20.53
C LYS A 4 -4.49 13.32 -20.85
N LEU A 5 -4.54 12.97 -22.11
CA LEU A 5 -4.61 11.55 -22.52
C LEU A 5 -3.31 10.83 -22.19
N TRP A 6 -3.38 9.55 -21.90
CA TRP A 6 -2.21 8.68 -21.83
C TRP A 6 -1.36 8.86 -23.09
N LYS A 7 -0.06 8.91 -22.90
CA LYS A 7 0.90 9.12 -24.00
C LYS A 7 0.81 7.92 -24.96
N GLY A 8 0.35 8.17 -26.20
CA GLY A 8 0.17 7.12 -27.20
C GLY A 8 -1.17 6.37 -27.19
N SER A 9 -2.13 6.79 -26.36
CA SER A 9 -3.42 6.09 -26.24
C SER A 9 -4.23 6.07 -27.56
N ARG A 10 -4.86 4.92 -27.82
CA ARG A 10 -5.77 4.73 -28.97
C ARG A 10 -7.05 5.54 -28.86
N ASN A 11 -7.50 5.87 -27.66
CA ASN A 11 -8.80 6.48 -27.38
C ASN A 11 -9.97 5.77 -28.11
N ASP A 12 -9.95 4.44 -28.12
CA ASP A 12 -10.88 3.60 -28.90
C ASP A 12 -11.96 3.01 -28.00
N LEU A 13 -13.14 3.64 -27.99
CA LEU A 13 -14.29 3.17 -27.20
C LEU A 13 -14.90 1.86 -27.73
N SER A 14 -14.54 1.39 -28.95
CA SER A 14 -15.02 0.11 -29.49
C SER A 14 -14.27 -1.09 -28.86
N ASP A 15 -13.05 -0.87 -28.37
CA ASP A 15 -12.25 -1.84 -27.61
C ASP A 15 -11.69 -1.18 -26.34
N PRO A 16 -12.53 -0.89 -25.35
CA PRO A 16 -12.10 -0.16 -24.16
C PRO A 16 -11.10 -0.96 -23.31
N ILE A 17 -11.23 -2.29 -23.25
CA ILE A 17 -10.33 -3.14 -22.50
C ILE A 17 -8.94 -3.14 -23.12
N GLY A 18 -8.82 -3.39 -24.42
CA GLY A 18 -7.55 -3.36 -25.13
C GLY A 18 -6.86 -2.01 -25.01
N THR A 19 -7.61 -0.91 -25.16
CA THR A 19 -7.10 0.45 -24.99
C THR A 19 -6.51 0.69 -23.58
N ILE A 20 -7.24 0.32 -22.52
CA ILE A 20 -6.78 0.49 -21.14
C ILE A 20 -5.52 -0.34 -20.88
N MET A 21 -5.52 -1.60 -21.30
CA MET A 21 -4.38 -2.50 -21.04
C MET A 21 -3.13 -2.07 -21.82
N GLU A 22 -3.29 -1.62 -23.07
CA GLU A 22 -2.20 -1.03 -23.85
C GLU A 22 -1.63 0.23 -23.16
N ASN A 23 -2.50 1.11 -22.64
CA ASN A 23 -2.09 2.28 -21.85
C ASN A 23 -1.28 1.90 -20.59
N ARG A 24 -1.50 0.72 -20.02
CA ARG A 24 -0.76 0.16 -18.88
C ARG A 24 0.48 -0.63 -19.31
N GLY A 25 0.82 -0.66 -20.61
CA GLY A 25 1.98 -1.40 -21.12
C GLY A 25 1.78 -2.92 -21.19
N VAL A 26 0.55 -3.40 -21.13
CA VAL A 26 0.23 -4.83 -21.24
C VAL A 26 -0.05 -5.15 -22.71
N GLU A 27 0.93 -5.70 -23.41
CA GLU A 27 0.85 -5.99 -24.86
C GLU A 27 -0.13 -7.13 -25.18
N ASP A 28 -0.05 -8.24 -24.44
CA ASP A 28 -0.98 -9.38 -24.58
C ASP A 28 -1.94 -9.45 -23.38
N TYR A 29 -2.94 -8.58 -23.39
CA TYR A 29 -3.90 -8.54 -22.30
C TYR A 29 -4.77 -9.80 -22.22
N LYS A 30 -4.94 -10.57 -23.28
CA LYS A 30 -5.74 -11.80 -23.25
C LYS A 30 -5.04 -12.88 -22.43
N THR A 31 -3.74 -13.06 -22.61
CA THR A 31 -2.92 -13.92 -21.76
C THR A 31 -2.87 -13.37 -20.33
N TYR A 32 -2.64 -12.07 -20.17
CA TYR A 32 -2.61 -11.41 -18.86
C TYR A 32 -3.90 -11.58 -18.05
N MET A 33 -5.06 -11.60 -18.69
CA MET A 33 -6.36 -11.84 -18.06
C MET A 33 -6.59 -13.30 -17.65
N ASN A 34 -5.89 -14.25 -18.28
CA ASN A 34 -6.10 -15.68 -18.14
C ASN A 34 -4.83 -16.43 -17.71
N LEU A 35 -4.02 -15.82 -16.82
CA LEU A 35 -2.78 -16.42 -16.33
C LEU A 35 -3.08 -17.75 -15.62
N ASP A 36 -2.32 -18.76 -15.98
CA ASP A 36 -2.28 -20.05 -15.29
C ASP A 36 -0.91 -20.29 -14.64
N ASP A 37 -0.69 -21.48 -14.07
CA ASP A 37 0.53 -21.79 -13.33
C ASP A 37 1.78 -21.92 -14.24
N SER A 38 1.63 -21.89 -15.57
CA SER A 38 2.78 -21.91 -16.49
C SER A 38 3.64 -20.63 -16.45
N CYS A 39 3.09 -19.54 -15.88
CA CYS A 39 3.83 -18.29 -15.67
C CYS A 39 4.63 -18.27 -14.36
N LEU A 40 4.56 -19.33 -13.54
CA LEU A 40 5.31 -19.43 -12.30
C LEU A 40 6.73 -19.95 -12.58
N ASN A 41 7.73 -19.21 -12.13
CA ASN A 41 9.13 -19.61 -12.26
C ASN A 41 9.49 -20.72 -11.26
N SER A 42 10.49 -21.51 -11.58
CA SER A 42 11.00 -22.53 -10.65
C SER A 42 11.63 -21.88 -9.41
N PRO A 43 11.35 -22.35 -8.18
CA PRO A 43 12.02 -21.84 -6.99
C PRO A 43 13.55 -22.05 -7.03
N TRP A 44 14.02 -23.04 -7.77
CA TRP A 44 15.45 -23.37 -7.92
C TRP A 44 16.23 -22.38 -8.79
N GLU A 45 15.54 -21.46 -9.48
CA GLU A 45 16.18 -20.36 -10.22
C GLU A 45 16.67 -19.21 -9.31
N LEU A 46 16.23 -19.19 -8.03
CA LEU A 46 16.75 -18.26 -7.04
C LEU A 46 18.14 -18.70 -6.57
N ASP A 47 19.07 -17.76 -6.55
CA ASP A 47 20.44 -18.01 -6.09
C ASP A 47 20.44 -18.50 -4.63
N ASN A 48 21.37 -19.40 -4.31
CA ASN A 48 21.57 -20.01 -2.99
C ASN A 48 20.39 -20.87 -2.47
N MET A 49 19.38 -21.15 -3.29
CA MET A 49 18.20 -21.90 -2.85
C MET A 49 18.55 -23.29 -2.31
N GLU A 50 19.47 -24.01 -2.96
CA GLU A 50 19.86 -25.35 -2.52
C GLU A 50 20.55 -25.30 -1.14
N ASP A 51 21.44 -24.33 -0.91
CA ASP A 51 22.12 -24.15 0.37
C ASP A 51 21.13 -23.74 1.47
N ALA A 52 20.15 -22.89 1.15
CA ALA A 52 19.09 -22.49 2.06
C ALA A 52 18.23 -23.69 2.51
N VAL A 53 17.80 -24.52 1.55
CA VAL A 53 17.02 -25.75 1.83
C VAL A 53 17.82 -26.73 2.69
N ARG A 54 19.09 -26.96 2.36
CA ARG A 54 19.97 -27.81 3.14
C ARG A 54 20.18 -27.29 4.56
N LEU A 55 20.36 -25.96 4.70
CA LEU A 55 20.54 -25.31 5.99
C LEU A 55 19.30 -25.49 6.87
N LEU A 56 18.10 -25.22 6.35
CA LEU A 56 16.85 -25.44 7.12
C LEU A 56 16.72 -26.90 7.52
N ASN A 57 16.86 -27.85 6.60
CA ASN A 57 16.72 -29.27 6.87
C ASN A 57 17.70 -29.79 7.92
N LYS A 58 18.98 -29.31 7.91
CA LYS A 58 19.97 -29.57 8.96
C LYS A 58 19.41 -29.22 10.35
N HIS A 59 18.84 -28.01 10.50
CA HIS A 59 18.32 -27.52 11.78
C HIS A 59 17.01 -28.19 12.18
N VAL A 60 16.12 -28.48 11.23
CA VAL A 60 14.89 -29.24 11.47
C VAL A 60 15.20 -30.66 11.96
N TRP A 61 16.13 -31.35 11.30
CA TRP A 61 16.57 -32.69 11.69
C TRP A 61 17.19 -32.72 13.09
N ASN A 62 18.03 -31.75 13.41
CA ASN A 62 18.70 -31.65 14.69
C ASN A 62 17.81 -31.11 15.82
N LYS A 63 16.53 -30.76 15.54
CA LYS A 63 15.61 -30.13 16.48
C LYS A 63 16.23 -28.88 17.14
N SER A 64 16.94 -28.13 16.37
CA SER A 64 17.68 -26.93 16.77
C SER A 64 16.72 -25.84 17.34
N ILE A 65 17.26 -24.87 18.09
CA ILE A 65 16.46 -23.71 18.50
C ILE A 65 16.47 -22.70 17.36
N ILE A 66 15.30 -22.44 16.78
CA ILE A 66 15.11 -21.52 15.66
C ILE A 66 14.52 -20.22 16.19
N SER A 67 15.09 -19.08 15.80
CA SER A 67 14.49 -17.77 16.01
C SER A 67 14.05 -17.20 14.67
N ILE A 68 12.84 -16.60 14.62
CA ILE A 68 12.28 -15.96 13.42
C ILE A 68 12.09 -14.48 13.75
N LEU A 69 12.68 -13.61 12.94
CA LEU A 69 12.48 -12.16 13.04
C LEU A 69 11.21 -11.77 12.26
N VAL A 70 10.37 -10.94 12.85
CA VAL A 70 9.18 -10.37 12.21
C VAL A 70 9.50 -8.91 11.88
N ASP A 71 9.61 -8.61 10.60
CA ASP A 71 9.85 -7.24 10.16
C ASP A 71 8.63 -6.34 10.39
N CYS A 72 8.79 -5.01 10.34
CA CYS A 72 7.87 -4.04 10.92
C CYS A 72 6.77 -3.55 9.96
N ASP A 73 6.35 -4.39 9.01
CA ASP A 73 5.21 -4.12 8.11
C ASP A 73 4.37 -5.37 7.81
N VAL A 74 3.42 -5.24 6.87
CA VAL A 74 2.51 -6.35 6.53
C VAL A 74 3.25 -7.50 5.86
N ASP A 75 4.24 -7.21 5.03
CA ASP A 75 5.01 -8.24 4.34
C ASP A 75 5.86 -9.05 5.33
N GLY A 76 6.57 -8.38 6.26
CA GLY A 76 7.31 -9.05 7.33
C GLY A 76 6.42 -9.92 8.22
N PHE A 77 5.21 -9.46 8.57
CA PHE A 77 4.27 -10.25 9.36
C PHE A 77 3.76 -11.47 8.59
N THR A 78 3.42 -11.34 7.30
CA THR A 78 2.95 -12.47 6.47
C THR A 78 4.07 -13.48 6.24
N SER A 79 5.26 -13.01 5.91
CA SER A 79 6.47 -13.80 5.69
C SER A 79 6.86 -14.64 6.90
N ALA A 80 6.98 -13.99 8.07
CA ALA A 80 7.32 -14.68 9.31
C ALA A 80 6.23 -15.64 9.77
N SER A 81 4.95 -15.29 9.57
CA SER A 81 3.82 -16.17 9.90
C SER A 81 3.79 -17.43 9.03
N MET A 82 4.08 -17.33 7.74
CA MET A 82 4.21 -18.48 6.85
C MET A 82 5.34 -19.40 7.31
N MET A 83 6.52 -18.83 7.57
CA MET A 83 7.68 -19.62 8.02
C MET A 83 7.39 -20.37 9.32
N PHE A 84 6.77 -19.69 10.31
CA PHE A 84 6.39 -20.29 11.58
C PHE A 84 5.37 -21.42 11.39
N GLN A 85 4.30 -21.18 10.65
CA GLN A 85 3.23 -22.16 10.41
C GLN A 85 3.76 -23.35 9.60
N TYR A 86 4.60 -23.12 8.61
CA TYR A 86 5.21 -24.19 7.82
C TYR A 86 6.03 -25.13 8.70
N LEU A 87 6.91 -24.61 9.54
CA LEU A 87 7.69 -25.42 10.50
C LEU A 87 6.78 -26.27 11.40
N LYS A 88 5.68 -25.70 11.89
CA LYS A 88 4.70 -26.45 12.70
C LYS A 88 4.01 -27.53 11.88
N THR A 89 3.62 -27.22 10.65
CA THR A 89 2.88 -28.16 9.78
C THR A 89 3.73 -29.35 9.35
N ILE A 90 5.02 -29.18 9.09
CA ILE A 90 5.93 -30.29 8.79
C ILE A 90 6.36 -31.07 10.04
N GLY A 91 5.78 -30.75 11.20
CA GLY A 91 6.04 -31.47 12.45
C GLY A 91 7.34 -31.09 13.15
N TYR A 92 7.83 -29.86 12.98
CA TYR A 92 8.99 -29.38 13.74
C TYR A 92 8.63 -29.19 15.22
N PHE A 93 9.29 -29.94 16.11
CA PHE A 93 9.06 -29.94 17.55
C PHE A 93 10.11 -29.16 18.36
N GLY A 94 11.13 -28.61 17.70
CA GLY A 94 12.11 -27.76 18.35
C GLY A 94 11.49 -26.45 18.85
N LYS A 95 12.24 -25.72 19.69
CA LYS A 95 11.82 -24.40 20.16
C LYS A 95 11.88 -23.40 19.02
N ILE A 96 10.82 -22.61 18.84
CA ILE A 96 10.80 -21.45 17.95
C ILE A 96 10.62 -20.20 18.81
N ASN A 97 11.56 -19.27 18.74
CA ASN A 97 11.40 -17.92 19.27
C ASN A 97 10.92 -16.99 18.15
N VAL A 98 10.04 -16.05 18.49
CA VAL A 98 9.57 -15.01 17.55
C VAL A 98 10.04 -13.67 18.07
N LEU A 99 10.81 -12.96 17.25
CA LEU A 99 11.42 -11.68 17.59
C LEU A 99 10.65 -10.57 16.90
N HIS A 100 10.32 -9.50 17.64
CA HIS A 100 9.55 -8.39 17.11
C HIS A 100 10.30 -7.07 17.31
N HIS A 101 10.24 -6.18 16.35
CA HIS A 101 10.68 -4.81 16.50
C HIS A 101 9.79 -4.02 17.45
N SER A 102 10.41 -3.19 18.30
CA SER A 102 9.68 -2.24 19.15
C SER A 102 9.17 -1.04 18.35
N GLY A 103 9.96 -0.57 17.38
CA GLY A 103 9.70 0.60 16.52
C GLY A 103 9.43 0.27 15.06
N LYS A 104 10.11 1.02 14.19
CA LYS A 104 10.01 0.95 12.71
C LYS A 104 11.30 0.47 12.06
N GLU A 105 12.21 -0.02 12.85
CA GLU A 105 13.47 -0.56 12.34
C GLU A 105 13.18 -1.79 11.48
N HIS A 106 13.94 -1.92 10.41
CA HIS A 106 13.93 -3.08 9.53
C HIS A 106 15.18 -3.93 9.76
N GLY A 107 15.06 -5.23 9.56
CA GLY A 107 16.17 -6.17 9.64
C GLY A 107 16.77 -6.29 11.04
N LEU A 108 18.07 -6.52 11.12
CA LEU A 108 18.81 -6.71 12.38
C LEU A 108 19.21 -5.37 13.00
N SER A 109 18.26 -4.67 13.58
CA SER A 109 18.59 -3.46 14.36
C SER A 109 19.29 -3.80 15.68
N LYS A 110 19.97 -2.81 16.28
CA LYS A 110 20.63 -2.97 17.57
C LYS A 110 19.67 -3.28 18.74
N GLU A 111 18.36 -3.05 18.54
CA GLU A 111 17.33 -3.32 19.54
C GLU A 111 16.85 -4.78 19.54
N ILE A 112 17.23 -5.55 18.52
CA ILE A 112 16.84 -6.97 18.41
C ILE A 112 17.82 -7.82 19.23
N GLU A 113 17.32 -8.33 20.35
CA GLU A 113 18.04 -9.29 21.18
C GLU A 113 17.75 -10.72 20.69
N VAL A 114 18.73 -11.33 20.02
CA VAL A 114 18.65 -12.75 19.63
C VAL A 114 18.99 -13.60 20.86
N PRO A 115 18.06 -14.49 21.30
CA PRO A 115 18.33 -15.36 22.46
C PRO A 115 19.62 -16.16 22.28
N PRO A 116 20.49 -16.24 23.31
CA PRO A 116 21.82 -16.85 23.20
C PRO A 116 21.78 -18.34 22.87
N GLU A 117 20.68 -19.02 23.15
CA GLU A 117 20.47 -20.43 22.81
C GLU A 117 20.05 -20.65 21.35
N THR A 118 19.81 -19.58 20.57
CA THR A 118 19.47 -19.68 19.14
C THR A 118 20.59 -20.33 18.36
N THR A 119 20.26 -21.27 17.50
CA THR A 119 21.22 -21.94 16.62
C THR A 119 20.99 -21.62 15.15
N LEU A 120 19.76 -21.27 14.79
CA LEU A 120 19.40 -20.74 13.47
C LEU A 120 18.53 -19.50 13.65
N LEU A 121 18.93 -18.41 13.04
CA LEU A 121 18.12 -17.21 12.89
C LEU A 121 17.60 -17.15 11.45
N ILE A 122 16.27 -17.07 11.31
CA ILE A 122 15.60 -16.86 10.01
C ILE A 122 15.09 -15.43 9.97
N ILE A 123 15.45 -14.71 8.91
CA ILE A 123 15.07 -13.32 8.71
C ILE A 123 14.29 -13.24 7.40
N PRO A 124 12.94 -13.35 7.46
CA PRO A 124 12.10 -13.12 6.30
C PRO A 124 11.94 -11.62 6.06
N ASP A 125 11.93 -11.21 4.79
CA ASP A 125 11.61 -9.87 4.33
C ASP A 125 12.61 -8.77 4.70
N ALA A 126 13.80 -9.11 5.18
CA ALA A 126 14.82 -8.12 5.53
C ALA A 126 16.21 -8.75 5.67
N GLY A 127 17.21 -7.91 5.87
CA GLY A 127 18.51 -8.32 6.42
C GLY A 127 19.62 -8.53 5.40
N SER A 128 19.38 -8.48 4.10
CA SER A 128 20.40 -8.70 3.06
C SER A 128 21.64 -7.79 3.25
N ASN A 129 21.43 -6.56 3.71
CA ASN A 129 22.48 -5.56 3.90
C ASN A 129 23.06 -5.49 5.34
N ASP A 130 22.60 -6.34 6.27
CA ASP A 130 22.96 -6.29 7.71
C ASP A 130 24.26 -7.06 8.01
N VAL A 131 25.32 -6.74 7.25
CA VAL A 131 26.58 -7.51 7.21
C VAL A 131 27.26 -7.57 8.57
N GLU A 132 27.36 -6.44 9.27
CA GLU A 132 28.05 -6.33 10.57
C GLU A 132 27.30 -7.13 11.64
N GLN A 133 25.98 -7.01 11.70
CA GLN A 133 25.12 -7.73 12.62
C GLN A 133 25.14 -9.24 12.35
N CYS A 134 25.09 -9.62 11.08
CA CYS A 134 25.23 -11.03 10.68
C CYS A 134 26.59 -11.60 11.13
N LYS A 135 27.67 -10.83 10.94
CA LYS A 135 29.01 -11.23 11.40
C LYS A 135 29.04 -11.46 12.92
N GLU A 136 28.52 -10.52 13.70
CA GLU A 136 28.47 -10.64 15.17
C GLU A 136 27.71 -11.89 15.64
N LEU A 137 26.60 -12.23 14.99
CA LEU A 137 25.81 -13.42 15.29
C LEU A 137 26.51 -14.69 14.85
N ARG A 138 27.16 -14.65 13.68
CA ARG A 138 27.96 -15.77 13.17
C ARG A 138 29.15 -16.10 14.06
N ASP A 139 29.83 -15.07 14.57
CA ASP A 139 30.93 -15.22 15.55
C ASP A 139 30.46 -15.86 16.87
N LYS A 140 29.17 -15.76 17.21
CA LYS A 140 28.51 -16.46 18.33
C LYS A 140 28.05 -17.88 18.00
N GLY A 141 28.28 -18.35 16.77
CA GLY A 141 27.91 -19.70 16.31
C GLY A 141 26.47 -19.86 15.85
N ILE A 142 25.77 -18.77 15.56
CA ILE A 142 24.40 -18.80 15.04
C ILE A 142 24.44 -18.87 13.51
N ASP A 143 23.81 -19.88 12.92
CA ASP A 143 23.56 -19.94 11.48
C ASP A 143 22.46 -18.95 11.10
N ILE A 144 22.57 -18.29 9.93
CA ILE A 144 21.64 -17.24 9.50
C ILE A 144 21.09 -17.56 8.12
N LEU A 145 19.77 -17.54 8.00
CA LEU A 145 19.01 -17.67 6.75
C LEU A 145 18.22 -16.40 6.51
N ILE A 146 18.49 -15.72 5.41
CA ILE A 146 17.81 -14.51 4.97
C ILE A 146 16.97 -14.84 3.73
N LEU A 147 15.67 -14.48 3.76
CA LEU A 147 14.71 -14.66 2.68
C LEU A 147 14.13 -13.28 2.36
N ASP A 148 14.77 -12.54 1.46
CA ASP A 148 14.58 -11.10 1.31
C ASP A 148 14.33 -10.71 -0.16
N HIS A 149 13.85 -9.50 -0.39
CA HIS A 149 13.58 -8.96 -1.72
C HIS A 149 14.13 -7.54 -1.91
N HIS A 150 14.76 -6.97 -0.89
CA HIS A 150 15.35 -5.64 -0.98
C HIS A 150 16.64 -5.65 -1.81
N ILE A 151 16.96 -4.51 -2.41
CA ILE A 151 18.19 -4.36 -3.20
C ILE A 151 19.41 -4.61 -2.30
N CYS A 152 20.30 -5.47 -2.76
CA CYS A 152 21.56 -5.77 -2.06
C CYS A 152 22.65 -4.80 -2.54
N ASP A 153 23.03 -3.86 -1.65
CA ASP A 153 24.07 -2.87 -1.96
C ASP A 153 25.49 -3.42 -1.75
N ARG A 154 25.63 -4.54 -1.03
CA ARG A 154 26.90 -5.16 -0.70
C ARG A 154 26.77 -6.66 -0.43
N GLU A 155 27.87 -7.39 -0.61
CA GLU A 155 27.96 -8.81 -0.34
C GLU A 155 27.93 -9.09 1.18
N ASN A 156 27.15 -10.09 1.61
CA ASN A 156 27.07 -10.54 2.99
C ASN A 156 27.44 -12.04 3.09
N PRO A 157 28.72 -12.36 3.38
CA PRO A 157 29.21 -13.74 3.42
C PRO A 157 28.87 -14.49 4.74
N TYR A 158 28.18 -13.85 5.67
CA TYR A 158 27.89 -14.39 7.01
C TYR A 158 26.51 -15.05 7.10
N ALA A 159 25.69 -14.99 6.05
CA ALA A 159 24.36 -15.56 5.96
C ALA A 159 24.17 -16.32 4.66
N VAL A 160 23.26 -17.30 4.64
CA VAL A 160 22.72 -17.83 3.40
C VAL A 160 21.56 -16.93 3.01
N ILE A 161 21.64 -16.29 1.85
CA ILE A 161 20.67 -15.30 1.38
C ILE A 161 20.01 -15.82 0.10
N VAL A 162 18.67 -15.91 0.14
CA VAL A 162 17.82 -16.08 -1.04
C VAL A 162 17.12 -14.76 -1.27
N ASN A 163 17.36 -14.16 -2.44
CA ASN A 163 16.82 -12.84 -2.76
C ASN A 163 16.59 -12.75 -4.27
N ASN A 164 15.37 -12.37 -4.67
CA ASN A 164 15.00 -12.29 -6.08
C ASN A 164 15.64 -11.10 -6.82
N GLN A 165 16.20 -10.11 -6.12
CA GLN A 165 16.95 -9.02 -6.75
C GLN A 165 18.33 -9.49 -7.23
N ASN A 166 18.86 -10.53 -6.61
CA ASN A 166 20.15 -11.12 -6.98
C ASN A 166 20.03 -12.06 -8.21
N GLY A 167 21.14 -12.28 -8.88
CA GLY A 167 21.25 -13.25 -9.96
C GLY A 167 20.28 -13.02 -11.12
N THR A 168 19.87 -14.14 -11.72
CA THR A 168 19.09 -14.17 -12.97
C THR A 168 17.61 -14.50 -12.78
N TYR A 169 17.11 -14.57 -11.55
CA TYR A 169 15.69 -14.84 -11.33
C TYR A 169 14.82 -13.84 -12.09
N PRO A 170 13.89 -14.30 -12.95
CA PRO A 170 13.21 -13.41 -13.90
C PRO A 170 12.31 -12.36 -13.24
N ASN A 171 11.67 -12.75 -12.13
CA ASN A 171 10.71 -11.89 -11.47
C ASN A 171 11.35 -11.09 -10.32
N LYS A 172 11.52 -9.79 -10.52
CA LYS A 172 12.02 -8.85 -9.49
C LYS A 172 10.89 -8.27 -8.62
N GLU A 173 9.64 -8.58 -8.94
CA GLU A 173 8.43 -8.07 -8.29
C GLU A 173 7.81 -9.10 -7.32
N LEU A 174 8.66 -9.85 -6.59
CA LEU A 174 8.21 -10.61 -5.43
C LEU A 174 8.56 -9.85 -4.16
N SER A 175 7.62 -9.78 -3.23
CA SER A 175 7.86 -9.33 -1.85
C SER A 175 8.58 -10.40 -1.03
N GLY A 176 8.95 -10.09 0.21
CA GLY A 176 9.51 -11.07 1.14
C GLY A 176 8.61 -12.30 1.31
N ALA A 177 7.28 -12.12 1.36
CA ALA A 177 6.33 -13.23 1.38
C ALA A 177 6.38 -14.08 0.11
N GLY A 178 6.59 -13.46 -1.05
CA GLY A 178 6.81 -14.16 -2.31
C GLY A 178 8.09 -15.00 -2.29
N VAL A 179 9.19 -14.45 -1.80
CA VAL A 179 10.47 -15.16 -1.68
C VAL A 179 10.38 -16.31 -0.66
N VAL A 180 9.76 -16.06 0.50
CA VAL A 180 9.50 -17.12 1.51
C VAL A 180 8.68 -18.25 0.90
N TYR A 181 7.62 -17.94 0.16
CA TYR A 181 6.81 -18.95 -0.50
C TYR A 181 7.63 -19.79 -1.50
N LYS A 182 8.45 -19.16 -2.34
CA LYS A 182 9.36 -19.89 -3.26
C LYS A 182 10.32 -20.78 -2.48
N PHE A 183 10.86 -20.31 -1.38
CA PHE A 183 11.70 -21.13 -0.51
C PHE A 183 10.94 -22.33 0.06
N LEU A 184 9.70 -22.15 0.53
CA LEU A 184 8.87 -23.23 1.05
C LEU A 184 8.51 -24.25 -0.04
N GLN A 185 8.26 -23.80 -1.29
CA GLN A 185 8.09 -24.71 -2.43
C GLN A 185 9.34 -25.57 -2.66
N ALA A 186 10.53 -24.96 -2.63
CA ALA A 186 11.79 -25.72 -2.79
C ALA A 186 12.00 -26.73 -1.65
N VAL A 187 11.64 -26.36 -0.41
CA VAL A 187 11.69 -27.28 0.74
C VAL A 187 10.70 -28.44 0.55
N ASP A 188 9.48 -28.17 0.07
CA ASP A 188 8.49 -29.19 -0.25
C ASP A 188 8.97 -30.16 -1.33
N GLU A 189 9.49 -29.65 -2.45
CA GLU A 189 10.03 -30.48 -3.52
C GLU A 189 11.21 -31.36 -3.04
N TYR A 190 12.12 -30.78 -2.24
CA TYR A 190 13.25 -31.51 -1.69
C TYR A 190 12.82 -32.63 -0.72
N ASN A 191 11.81 -32.38 0.10
CA ASN A 191 11.34 -33.29 1.15
C ASN A 191 10.14 -34.17 0.73
N TRP A 192 9.64 -34.03 -0.51
CA TRP A 192 8.46 -34.73 -1.03
C TRP A 192 7.20 -34.44 -0.20
N THR A 193 7.02 -33.17 0.19
CA THR A 193 5.85 -32.66 0.90
C THR A 193 5.05 -31.72 0.00
N ASP A 194 3.83 -31.34 0.41
CA ASP A 194 2.95 -30.42 -0.33
C ASP A 194 2.21 -29.54 0.68
N VAL A 195 2.92 -28.57 1.23
CA VAL A 195 2.45 -27.70 2.32
C VAL A 195 2.42 -26.24 1.94
N ALA A 196 3.35 -25.78 1.10
CA ALA A 196 3.57 -24.37 0.80
C ALA A 196 2.30 -23.66 0.26
N ASP A 197 1.53 -24.32 -0.61
CA ASP A 197 0.32 -23.76 -1.22
C ASP A 197 -0.81 -23.44 -0.20
N ARG A 198 -0.71 -23.94 1.03
CA ARG A 198 -1.66 -23.61 2.11
C ARG A 198 -1.60 -22.14 2.54
N TYR A 199 -0.52 -21.46 2.24
CA TYR A 199 -0.23 -20.09 2.68
C TYR A 199 -0.33 -19.04 1.56
N LEU A 200 -0.88 -19.41 0.40
CA LEU A 200 -1.00 -18.51 -0.75
C LEU A 200 -1.79 -17.23 -0.44
N ASP A 201 -2.74 -17.28 0.48
CA ASP A 201 -3.45 -16.07 0.94
C ASP A 201 -2.53 -15.08 1.67
N LEU A 202 -1.58 -15.57 2.48
CA LEU A 202 -0.56 -14.72 3.10
C LEU A 202 0.43 -14.18 2.06
N VAL A 203 0.79 -14.99 1.04
CA VAL A 203 1.62 -14.54 -0.10
C VAL A 203 0.94 -13.40 -0.84
N ALA A 204 -0.37 -13.54 -1.11
CA ALA A 204 -1.13 -12.48 -1.77
C ALA A 204 -1.13 -11.19 -0.94
N VAL A 205 -1.40 -11.30 0.39
CA VAL A 205 -1.44 -10.13 1.27
C VAL A 205 -0.07 -9.48 1.41
N GLY A 206 1.03 -10.23 1.46
CA GLY A 206 2.39 -9.69 1.50
C GLY A 206 2.73 -8.94 0.22
N ASN A 207 2.61 -9.58 -0.96
CA ASN A 207 2.88 -8.91 -2.25
C ASN A 207 2.03 -7.64 -2.44
N ILE A 208 0.75 -7.65 -2.04
CA ILE A 208 -0.12 -6.47 -2.12
C ILE A 208 0.29 -5.43 -1.07
N GLY A 209 0.69 -5.88 0.12
CA GLY A 209 1.10 -5.04 1.25
C GLY A 209 2.34 -4.22 0.96
N ASP A 210 3.29 -4.81 0.25
CA ASP A 210 4.53 -4.16 -0.19
C ASP A 210 4.42 -3.55 -1.61
N VAL A 211 3.21 -3.47 -2.14
CA VAL A 211 2.88 -2.73 -3.38
C VAL A 211 3.66 -3.24 -4.60
N MET A 212 3.85 -4.55 -4.71
CA MET A 212 4.54 -5.17 -5.85
C MET A 212 3.79 -4.94 -7.16
N ASP A 213 4.56 -4.73 -8.24
CA ASP A 213 3.99 -4.43 -9.56
C ASP A 213 3.31 -5.66 -10.18
N MET A 214 2.02 -5.51 -10.48
CA MET A 214 1.19 -6.57 -11.06
C MET A 214 1.34 -6.74 -12.57
N HIS A 215 2.26 -6.00 -13.23
CA HIS A 215 2.71 -6.36 -14.57
C HIS A 215 3.43 -7.71 -14.58
N SER A 216 4.11 -8.07 -13.48
CA SER A 216 4.68 -9.41 -13.32
C SER A 216 3.58 -10.46 -13.32
N HIS A 217 3.61 -11.35 -14.32
CA HIS A 217 2.64 -12.43 -14.47
C HIS A 217 2.66 -13.37 -13.26
N GLU A 218 3.85 -13.71 -12.75
CA GLU A 218 4.00 -14.56 -11.58
C GLU A 218 3.41 -13.92 -10.33
N THR A 219 3.76 -12.66 -10.04
CA THR A 219 3.25 -11.93 -8.86
C THR A 219 1.74 -11.82 -8.91
N LYS A 220 1.18 -11.40 -10.05
CA LYS A 220 -0.27 -11.35 -10.25
C LYS A 220 -0.93 -12.72 -10.08
N ARG A 221 -0.33 -13.78 -10.65
CA ARG A 221 -0.86 -15.14 -10.53
C ARG A 221 -0.88 -15.60 -9.07
N LEU A 222 0.19 -15.39 -8.32
CA LEU A 222 0.26 -15.72 -6.90
C LEU A 222 -0.80 -14.95 -6.11
N CYS A 223 -0.96 -13.66 -6.35
CA CYS A 223 -1.99 -12.85 -5.68
C CYS A 223 -3.41 -13.34 -6.02
N THR A 224 -3.72 -13.56 -7.29
CA THR A 224 -5.06 -14.03 -7.69
C THR A 224 -5.36 -15.44 -7.18
N LYS A 225 -4.37 -16.34 -7.18
CA LYS A 225 -4.51 -17.70 -6.64
C LYS A 225 -4.73 -17.67 -5.12
N GLY A 226 -3.99 -16.83 -4.40
CA GLY A 226 -4.12 -16.67 -2.95
C GLY A 226 -5.48 -16.07 -2.55
N LEU A 227 -5.93 -15.02 -3.24
CA LEU A 227 -7.22 -14.38 -2.94
C LEU A 227 -8.43 -15.25 -3.34
N ALA A 228 -8.27 -16.20 -4.26
CA ALA A 228 -9.34 -17.13 -4.61
C ALA A 228 -9.72 -18.08 -3.45
N ARG A 229 -8.82 -18.24 -2.47
CA ARG A 229 -9.06 -19.09 -1.29
C ARG A 229 -8.37 -18.55 -0.05
N ILE A 230 -9.00 -17.62 0.60
CA ILE A 230 -8.54 -17.08 1.89
C ILE A 230 -8.94 -18.06 2.99
N VAL A 231 -7.95 -18.56 3.73
CA VAL A 231 -8.14 -19.54 4.83
C VAL A 231 -7.52 -19.06 6.15
N ASN A 232 -6.62 -18.09 6.09
CA ASN A 232 -5.98 -17.54 7.28
C ASN A 232 -7.02 -16.86 8.18
N PRO A 233 -7.16 -17.25 9.48
CA PRO A 233 -8.19 -16.72 10.36
C PRO A 233 -8.15 -15.20 10.52
N MET A 234 -6.95 -14.63 10.56
CA MET A 234 -6.78 -13.18 10.71
C MET A 234 -7.25 -12.43 9.45
N ILE A 235 -6.90 -12.92 8.26
CA ILE A 235 -7.32 -12.29 7.01
C ILE A 235 -8.84 -12.43 6.83
N CYS A 236 -9.42 -13.61 7.13
CA CYS A 236 -10.88 -13.80 7.14
C CYS A 236 -11.58 -12.78 8.06
N ALA A 237 -11.07 -12.59 9.28
CA ALA A 237 -11.66 -11.64 10.24
C ALA A 237 -11.56 -10.19 9.76
N LEU A 238 -10.46 -9.81 9.08
CA LEU A 238 -10.31 -8.47 8.49
C LEU A 238 -11.25 -8.24 7.30
N VAL A 239 -11.46 -9.25 6.46
CA VAL A 239 -12.44 -9.20 5.36
C VAL A 239 -13.85 -9.05 5.92
N GLU A 240 -14.24 -9.82 6.93
CA GLU A 240 -15.53 -9.73 7.62
C GLU A 240 -15.73 -8.34 8.23
N ALA A 241 -14.72 -7.79 8.90
CA ALA A 241 -14.77 -6.45 9.49
C ALA A 241 -14.96 -5.34 8.44
N ASN A 242 -14.61 -5.61 7.18
CA ASN A 242 -14.78 -4.71 6.03
C ASN A 242 -15.92 -5.11 5.08
N SER A 243 -16.85 -5.96 5.50
CA SER A 243 -17.96 -6.47 4.67
C SER A 243 -18.89 -5.38 4.07
N PHE A 244 -18.82 -4.16 4.59
CA PHE A 244 -19.50 -3.01 3.98
C PHE A 244 -18.84 -2.59 2.67
N ASN A 245 -17.51 -2.60 2.60
CA ASN A 245 -16.73 -2.16 1.44
C ASN A 245 -16.43 -3.34 0.49
N ILE A 246 -16.06 -4.49 1.05
CA ILE A 246 -15.71 -5.69 0.30
C ILE A 246 -16.97 -6.52 0.08
N LYS A 247 -17.38 -6.69 -1.18
CA LYS A 247 -18.55 -7.44 -1.57
C LYS A 247 -18.14 -8.71 -2.34
N GLY A 248 -18.43 -9.86 -1.76
CA GLY A 248 -18.01 -11.15 -2.32
C GLY A 248 -16.54 -11.46 -2.05
N ASP A 249 -15.85 -12.09 -3.01
CA ASP A 249 -14.44 -12.40 -2.91
C ASP A 249 -13.60 -11.13 -3.00
N PRO A 250 -12.61 -10.92 -2.09
CA PRO A 250 -11.77 -9.76 -2.12
C PRO A 250 -10.93 -9.66 -3.40
N THR A 251 -10.82 -8.47 -3.94
CA THR A 251 -9.91 -8.15 -5.05
C THR A 251 -8.55 -7.67 -4.51
N ILE A 252 -7.56 -7.56 -5.38
CA ILE A 252 -6.25 -6.97 -5.05
C ILE A 252 -6.45 -5.55 -4.48
N ASN A 253 -7.29 -4.74 -5.12
CA ASN A 253 -7.60 -3.39 -4.64
C ASN A 253 -8.29 -3.40 -3.26
N ASP A 254 -9.20 -4.34 -3.00
CA ASP A 254 -9.84 -4.44 -1.69
C ASP A 254 -8.82 -4.71 -0.58
N VAL A 255 -7.88 -5.61 -0.84
CA VAL A 255 -6.79 -5.90 0.12
C VAL A 255 -5.90 -4.68 0.29
N GLN A 256 -5.50 -4.03 -0.81
CA GLN A 256 -4.62 -2.85 -0.79
C GLN A 256 -5.22 -1.66 -0.04
N PHE A 257 -6.53 -1.41 -0.19
CA PHE A 257 -7.15 -0.21 0.38
C PHE A 257 -7.91 -0.44 1.70
N TYR A 258 -8.33 -1.67 2.00
CA TYR A 258 -9.12 -1.95 3.20
C TYR A 258 -8.41 -2.86 4.20
N ILE A 259 -7.65 -3.88 3.78
CA ILE A 259 -7.00 -4.83 4.68
C ILE A 259 -5.61 -4.34 5.12
N VAL A 260 -4.71 -4.13 4.16
CA VAL A 260 -3.32 -3.68 4.42
C VAL A 260 -3.26 -2.40 5.28
N PRO A 261 -4.08 -1.35 5.03
CA PRO A 261 -4.02 -0.14 5.86
C PRO A 261 -4.46 -0.36 7.31
N MET A 262 -5.30 -1.36 7.60
CA MET A 262 -5.69 -1.71 8.96
C MET A 262 -4.56 -2.41 9.70
N MET A 263 -3.91 -3.40 9.06
CA MET A 263 -2.75 -4.10 9.62
C MET A 263 -1.60 -3.11 9.86
N ASN A 264 -1.24 -2.31 8.85
CA ASN A 264 -0.21 -1.27 8.95
C ASN A 264 -0.51 -0.24 10.05
N ALA A 265 -1.77 0.09 10.31
CA ALA A 265 -2.12 0.99 11.41
C ALA A 265 -1.78 0.37 12.77
N LEU A 266 -2.12 -0.91 13.01
CA LEU A 266 -1.76 -1.60 14.25
C LEU A 266 -0.24 -1.73 14.39
N ILE A 267 0.47 -2.10 13.32
CA ILE A 267 1.94 -2.23 13.33
C ILE A 267 2.61 -0.90 13.68
N ARG A 268 2.09 0.23 13.19
CA ARG A 268 2.70 1.56 13.36
C ARG A 268 2.35 2.25 14.68
N VAL A 269 1.13 2.07 15.20
CA VAL A 269 0.65 2.80 16.38
C VAL A 269 0.19 1.90 17.52
N GLY A 270 0.09 0.60 17.30
CA GLY A 270 -0.28 -0.39 18.30
C GLY A 270 0.84 -0.63 19.31
N SER A 271 0.48 -1.11 20.50
CA SER A 271 1.43 -1.53 21.52
C SER A 271 2.16 -2.83 21.12
N SER A 272 3.31 -3.10 21.75
CA SER A 272 4.05 -4.36 21.52
C SER A 272 3.16 -5.60 21.74
N GLU A 273 2.27 -5.58 22.75
CA GLU A 273 1.33 -6.67 23.00
C GLU A 273 0.28 -6.84 21.89
N GLN A 274 -0.17 -5.75 21.27
CA GLN A 274 -1.07 -5.82 20.13
C GLN A 274 -0.38 -6.40 18.89
N LYS A 275 0.87 -6.01 18.63
CA LYS A 275 1.69 -6.58 17.56
C LYS A 275 1.87 -8.10 17.75
N LYS A 276 2.23 -8.53 18.96
CA LYS A 276 2.36 -9.96 19.29
C LYS A 276 1.03 -10.72 19.13
N ARG A 277 -0.11 -10.12 19.55
CA ARG A 277 -1.43 -10.73 19.34
C ARG A 277 -1.76 -10.87 17.86
N MET A 278 -1.41 -9.87 17.04
CA MET A 278 -1.64 -9.95 15.59
C MET A 278 -0.85 -11.12 14.98
N PHE A 279 0.42 -11.28 15.34
CA PHE A 279 1.21 -12.43 14.90
C PHE A 279 0.56 -13.77 15.34
N ARG A 280 0.15 -13.89 16.62
CA ARG A 280 -0.54 -15.09 17.13
C ARG A 280 -1.85 -15.38 16.38
N ALA A 281 -2.63 -14.35 16.05
CA ALA A 281 -3.83 -14.51 15.22
C ALA A 281 -3.49 -14.98 13.80
N MET A 282 -2.42 -14.45 13.21
CA MET A 282 -1.96 -14.83 11.87
C MET A 282 -1.44 -16.27 11.81
N VAL A 283 -0.81 -16.76 12.88
CA VAL A 283 -0.38 -18.16 12.94
C VAL A 283 -1.49 -19.12 13.38
N GLY A 284 -2.73 -18.64 13.50
CA GLY A 284 -3.89 -19.46 13.78
C GLY A 284 -4.03 -19.91 15.24
N GLU A 285 -3.45 -19.16 16.18
CA GLU A 285 -3.59 -19.51 17.61
C GLU A 285 -5.04 -19.30 18.05
N GLU A 286 -5.59 -20.31 18.73
CA GLU A 286 -6.98 -20.28 19.22
C GLU A 286 -7.03 -19.68 20.63
N GLN A 287 -7.77 -18.58 20.76
CA GLN A 287 -8.11 -17.94 22.03
C GLN A 287 -9.45 -17.25 21.90
N MET A 288 -10.27 -17.31 22.95
CA MET A 288 -11.58 -16.63 23.00
C MET A 288 -11.51 -15.41 23.91
N PHE A 289 -12.20 -14.35 23.51
CA PHE A 289 -12.35 -13.09 24.23
C PHE A 289 -13.82 -12.76 24.40
N GLN A 290 -14.15 -12.04 25.47
CA GLN A 290 -15.48 -11.43 25.64
C GLN A 290 -15.44 -9.96 25.29
N TYR A 291 -16.37 -9.53 24.46
CA TYR A 291 -16.50 -8.15 24.04
C TYR A 291 -17.93 -7.66 24.14
N THR A 292 -18.12 -6.47 24.72
CA THR A 292 -19.41 -5.80 24.80
C THR A 292 -19.40 -4.55 23.93
N PRO A 293 -20.01 -4.57 22.72
CA PRO A 293 -20.10 -3.40 21.86
C PRO A 293 -20.82 -2.25 22.54
N THR A 294 -20.29 -1.03 22.39
CA THR A 294 -20.96 0.20 22.91
C THR A 294 -21.87 0.84 21.89
N ARG A 295 -21.86 0.41 20.64
CA ARG A 295 -22.64 0.96 19.52
C ARG A 295 -23.08 -0.17 18.58
N GLY A 296 -24.06 0.14 17.71
CA GLY A 296 -24.58 -0.78 16.71
C GLY A 296 -25.69 -1.71 17.25
N LYS A 297 -26.06 -2.71 16.44
CA LYS A 297 -27.21 -3.60 16.72
C LYS A 297 -27.05 -4.40 18.03
N ASN A 298 -25.82 -4.76 18.39
CA ASN A 298 -25.49 -5.56 19.58
C ASN A 298 -24.96 -4.71 20.74
N ALA A 299 -25.23 -3.39 20.77
CA ALA A 299 -24.79 -2.52 21.85
C ALA A 299 -25.29 -3.00 23.21
N GLY A 300 -24.39 -3.16 24.18
CA GLY A 300 -24.67 -3.64 25.54
C GLY A 300 -24.80 -5.17 25.68
N VAL A 301 -24.70 -5.93 24.60
CA VAL A 301 -24.72 -7.41 24.63
C VAL A 301 -23.30 -7.94 24.57
N THR A 302 -22.88 -8.71 25.57
CA THR A 302 -21.57 -9.38 25.54
C THR A 302 -21.60 -10.54 24.54
N ILE A 303 -20.63 -10.55 23.63
CA ILE A 303 -20.42 -11.59 22.62
C ILE A 303 -19.04 -12.20 22.80
N ASP A 304 -18.91 -13.48 22.45
CA ASP A 304 -17.63 -14.15 22.37
C ASP A 304 -17.01 -13.86 21.00
N GLU A 305 -15.75 -13.49 20.98
CA GLU A 305 -14.95 -13.25 19.77
C GLU A 305 -13.69 -14.12 19.78
N THR A 306 -13.26 -14.61 18.61
CA THR A 306 -11.98 -15.32 18.45
C THR A 306 -10.83 -14.33 18.56
N LEU A 307 -9.59 -14.81 18.78
CA LEU A 307 -8.38 -13.98 18.74
C LEU A 307 -8.29 -13.17 17.43
N ALA A 308 -8.59 -13.79 16.29
CA ALA A 308 -8.59 -13.10 14.98
C ALA A 308 -9.60 -11.96 14.91
N GLN A 309 -10.83 -12.17 15.37
CA GLN A 309 -11.86 -11.12 15.42
C GLN A 309 -11.49 -10.00 16.41
N HIS A 310 -10.94 -10.37 17.56
CA HIS A 310 -10.44 -9.40 18.54
C HIS A 310 -9.37 -8.50 17.92
N VAL A 311 -8.38 -9.09 17.26
CA VAL A 311 -7.28 -8.35 16.62
C VAL A 311 -7.76 -7.52 15.42
N ALA A 312 -8.69 -8.03 14.60
CA ALA A 312 -9.29 -7.26 13.51
C ALA A 312 -9.99 -5.98 14.03
N ARG A 313 -10.66 -6.08 15.18
CA ARG A 313 -11.23 -4.92 15.88
C ARG A 313 -10.17 -3.96 16.42
N GLU A 314 -9.04 -4.50 16.95
CA GLU A 314 -7.89 -3.68 17.36
C GLU A 314 -7.29 -2.94 16.14
N CYS A 315 -7.11 -3.61 14.99
CA CYS A 315 -6.68 -2.99 13.74
C CYS A 315 -7.60 -1.83 13.32
N SER A 316 -8.92 -2.06 13.37
CA SER A 316 -9.93 -1.02 13.08
C SER A 316 -9.80 0.18 14.02
N SER A 317 -9.60 -0.08 15.31
CA SER A 317 -9.41 0.97 16.32
C SER A 317 -8.12 1.76 16.09
N CYS A 318 -6.99 1.07 15.82
CA CYS A 318 -5.72 1.70 15.48
C CYS A 318 -5.84 2.55 14.21
N LYS A 319 -6.54 2.07 13.18
CA LYS A 319 -6.79 2.83 11.95
C LYS A 319 -7.61 4.08 12.20
N TYR A 320 -8.65 3.98 13.01
CA TYR A 320 -9.45 5.16 13.42
C TYR A 320 -8.61 6.18 14.17
N GLN A 321 -7.82 5.75 15.15
CA GLN A 321 -6.90 6.62 15.90
C GLN A 321 -5.87 7.28 14.99
N GLN A 322 -5.25 6.50 14.10
CA GLN A 322 -4.30 7.00 13.11
C GLN A 322 -4.93 8.09 12.22
N ASN A 323 -6.15 7.85 11.71
CA ASN A 323 -6.86 8.82 10.88
C ASN A 323 -7.16 10.10 11.67
N LYS A 324 -7.65 9.99 12.90
CA LYS A 324 -7.92 11.14 13.78
C LYS A 324 -6.67 11.97 14.04
N THR A 325 -5.54 11.32 14.34
CA THR A 325 -4.25 12.00 14.56
C THR A 325 -3.75 12.66 13.28
N LYS A 326 -3.85 11.95 12.13
CA LYS A 326 -3.51 12.47 10.81
C LYS A 326 -4.31 13.72 10.48
N ASP A 327 -5.64 13.67 10.63
CA ASP A 327 -6.52 14.79 10.26
C ASP A 327 -6.26 16.04 11.12
N LYS A 328 -5.99 15.83 12.42
CA LYS A 328 -5.57 16.91 13.33
C LYS A 328 -4.24 17.53 12.89
N ALA A 329 -3.23 16.69 12.62
CA ALA A 329 -1.92 17.15 12.18
C ALA A 329 -1.97 17.88 10.83
N VAL A 330 -2.77 17.39 9.88
CA VAL A 330 -2.98 18.05 8.59
C VAL A 330 -3.58 19.45 8.80
N ALA A 331 -4.59 19.61 9.65
CA ALA A 331 -5.20 20.91 9.94
C ALA A 331 -4.19 21.89 10.58
N GLU A 332 -3.37 21.42 11.52
CA GLU A 332 -2.32 22.24 12.14
C GLU A 332 -1.24 22.64 11.12
N LEU A 333 -0.81 21.71 10.26
CA LEU A 333 0.17 21.97 9.21
C LEU A 333 -0.37 22.89 8.11
N GLN A 334 -1.65 22.83 7.76
CA GLN A 334 -2.27 23.79 6.85
C GLN A 334 -2.20 25.23 7.39
N ASN A 335 -2.46 25.41 8.69
CA ASN A 335 -2.29 26.70 9.36
C ASN A 335 -0.82 27.16 9.33
N TRP A 336 0.11 26.23 9.55
CA TRP A 336 1.55 26.49 9.48
C TRP A 336 1.96 26.90 8.05
N ILE A 337 1.53 26.15 7.03
CA ILE A 337 1.80 26.41 5.60
C ILE A 337 1.31 27.80 5.22
N SER A 338 0.06 28.12 5.56
CA SER A 338 -0.53 29.45 5.27
C SER A 338 0.22 30.56 5.98
N LYS A 339 0.61 30.35 7.24
CA LYS A 339 1.34 31.36 8.05
C LYS A 339 2.71 31.69 7.48
N TYR A 340 3.45 30.67 7.01
CA TYR A 340 4.82 30.83 6.51
C TYR A 340 4.92 30.93 4.99
N GLY A 341 3.81 30.78 4.27
CA GLY A 341 3.76 30.84 2.80
C GLY A 341 4.50 29.70 2.11
N ALA A 342 4.58 28.53 2.75
CA ALA A 342 5.31 27.38 2.22
C ALA A 342 4.67 26.82 0.93
N ASP A 343 3.38 27.07 0.71
CA ASP A 343 2.64 26.74 -0.52
C ASP A 343 3.10 27.49 -1.76
N ARG A 344 3.90 28.57 -1.60
CA ARG A 344 4.48 29.31 -2.72
C ARG A 344 5.65 28.57 -3.39
N SER A 345 6.29 27.64 -2.66
CA SER A 345 7.40 26.85 -3.18
C SER A 345 6.94 25.76 -4.16
N LYS A 346 7.83 25.36 -5.08
CA LYS A 346 7.59 24.28 -6.04
C LYS A 346 7.50 22.92 -5.34
N VAL A 347 8.31 22.69 -4.32
CA VAL A 347 8.24 21.55 -3.39
C VAL A 347 7.79 22.10 -2.04
N LEU A 348 6.82 21.44 -1.42
CA LEU A 348 6.25 21.83 -0.14
C LEU A 348 7.14 21.33 1.02
N PHE A 349 7.92 22.22 1.62
CA PHE A 349 8.71 21.92 2.82
C PHE A 349 7.93 22.34 4.06
N CYS A 350 7.69 21.39 4.97
CA CYS A 350 6.95 21.63 6.21
C CYS A 350 7.73 21.11 7.43
N ASN A 351 7.69 21.84 8.54
CA ASN A 351 8.22 21.39 9.80
C ASN A 351 7.10 20.86 10.70
N SER A 352 7.15 19.57 11.02
CA SER A 352 6.17 18.87 11.86
C SER A 352 6.65 18.63 13.30
N THR A 353 7.77 19.25 13.71
CA THR A 353 8.30 19.12 15.07
C THR A 353 7.25 19.54 16.11
N GLY A 354 6.97 18.69 17.06
CA GLY A 354 5.95 18.92 18.10
C GLY A 354 4.50 18.78 17.65
N ILE A 355 4.24 18.53 16.34
CA ILE A 355 2.89 18.31 15.79
C ILE A 355 2.62 16.82 15.58
N LEU A 356 3.64 16.06 15.16
CA LEU A 356 3.44 14.70 14.67
C LEU A 356 4.59 13.77 15.07
N ASP A 357 4.25 12.54 15.43
CA ASP A 357 5.22 11.48 15.68
C ASP A 357 5.86 11.00 14.36
N SER A 358 7.11 10.47 14.45
CA SER A 358 7.86 9.95 13.30
C SER A 358 7.09 8.91 12.49
N ASN A 359 6.26 8.11 13.17
CA ASN A 359 5.52 7.00 12.60
C ASN A 359 4.43 7.42 11.60
N LEU A 360 4.02 8.67 11.63
CA LEU A 360 2.93 9.19 10.79
C LEU A 360 3.40 10.21 9.76
N THR A 361 4.68 10.58 9.72
CA THR A 361 5.18 11.60 8.78
C THR A 361 4.89 11.25 7.33
N GLY A 362 5.11 10.01 6.90
CA GLY A 362 4.81 9.58 5.53
C GLY A 362 3.34 9.67 5.15
N VAL A 363 2.44 9.29 6.09
CA VAL A 363 0.97 9.31 5.86
C VAL A 363 0.43 10.75 5.80
N VAL A 364 1.04 11.68 6.54
CA VAL A 364 0.68 13.10 6.49
C VAL A 364 1.32 13.78 5.27
N ALA A 365 2.56 13.43 4.93
CA ALA A 365 3.25 13.99 3.76
C ALA A 365 2.50 13.71 2.45
N ILE A 366 2.03 12.47 2.24
CA ILE A 366 1.24 12.15 1.02
C ILE A 366 -0.08 12.92 1.01
N LYS A 367 -0.76 13.04 2.16
CA LYS A 367 -2.02 13.81 2.24
C LYS A 367 -1.82 15.28 1.90
N LEU A 368 -0.73 15.92 2.37
CA LEU A 368 -0.39 17.29 2.02
C LEU A 368 0.01 17.41 0.54
N ALA A 369 0.80 16.45 0.02
CA ALA A 369 1.20 16.44 -1.38
C ALA A 369 -0.03 16.38 -2.32
N GLU A 370 -1.01 15.52 -2.00
CA GLU A 370 -2.27 15.45 -2.74
C GLU A 370 -3.10 16.74 -2.66
N MET A 371 -3.21 17.33 -1.45
CA MET A 371 -4.02 18.53 -1.22
C MET A 371 -3.46 19.76 -1.95
N TYR A 372 -2.13 19.89 -1.99
CA TYR A 372 -1.48 21.04 -2.64
C TYR A 372 -1.07 20.76 -4.09
N GLY A 373 -1.22 19.50 -4.56
CA GLY A 373 -0.79 19.09 -5.91
C GLY A 373 0.71 19.25 -6.15
N LYS A 374 1.54 19.12 -5.11
CA LYS A 374 2.98 19.35 -5.13
C LYS A 374 3.72 18.27 -4.34
N PRO A 375 4.97 17.94 -4.69
CA PRO A 375 5.81 17.12 -3.83
C PRO A 375 5.93 17.74 -2.44
N CYS A 376 5.92 16.89 -1.41
CA CYS A 376 5.98 17.29 -0.01
C CYS A 376 7.19 16.66 0.69
N VAL A 377 7.97 17.48 1.36
CA VAL A 377 9.05 17.07 2.28
C VAL A 377 8.63 17.51 3.68
N LEU A 378 8.20 16.54 4.49
CA LEU A 378 7.74 16.77 5.86
C LEU A 378 8.88 16.46 6.82
N LEU A 379 9.43 17.50 7.43
CA LEU A 379 10.61 17.45 8.29
C LEU A 379 10.23 17.51 9.77
N ARG A 380 11.07 16.92 10.61
CA ARG A 380 11.00 17.02 12.07
C ARG A 380 12.42 16.98 12.66
N GLU A 381 12.59 17.54 13.83
CA GLU A 381 13.86 17.41 14.58
C GLU A 381 14.16 15.96 14.90
N MET A 382 15.41 15.57 14.69
CA MET A 382 15.89 14.25 15.09
C MET A 382 16.38 14.34 16.54
N ALA A 383 15.89 13.41 17.38
CA ALA A 383 16.46 13.14 18.68
C ALA A 383 17.47 11.99 18.53
N CYS A 384 18.72 12.20 18.92
CA CYS A 384 19.69 11.12 19.04
C CYS A 384 20.29 11.11 20.45
N PRO A 385 20.12 10.00 21.18
CA PRO A 385 20.66 9.87 22.53
C PRO A 385 22.19 9.70 22.59
N GLU A 386 22.81 9.19 21.51
CA GLU A 386 24.23 8.81 21.48
C GLU A 386 25.17 9.97 21.14
N GLU A 387 24.69 11.03 20.45
CA GLU A 387 25.46 12.23 20.10
C GLU A 387 24.58 13.49 20.20
N PRO A 388 24.38 14.05 21.41
CA PRO A 388 23.39 15.12 21.62
C PRO A 388 23.65 16.39 20.82
N ASP A 389 24.90 16.74 20.54
CA ASP A 389 25.27 18.03 19.92
C ASP A 389 25.22 17.98 18.39
N GLU A 390 25.57 16.86 17.74
CA GLU A 390 25.52 16.73 16.29
C GLU A 390 24.09 16.58 15.75
N ASN A 391 23.18 15.97 16.52
CA ASN A 391 21.81 15.70 16.06
C ASN A 391 20.83 16.84 16.24
N GLN A 392 21.13 17.85 17.06
CA GLN A 392 20.38 19.11 17.05
C GLN A 392 20.53 19.87 15.72
N GLU A 393 21.52 19.51 14.90
CA GLU A 393 21.76 20.10 13.59
C GLU A 393 20.96 19.47 12.44
N TYR A 394 20.26 18.36 12.65
CA TYR A 394 19.58 17.65 11.60
C TYR A 394 18.05 17.65 11.74
N PHE A 395 17.40 17.67 10.57
CA PHE A 395 16.03 17.21 10.41
C PHE A 395 16.02 15.85 9.74
N GLY A 396 15.19 14.94 10.26
CA GLY A 396 14.73 13.75 9.56
C GLY A 396 13.28 13.93 9.13
N GLY A 397 12.80 13.08 8.24
CA GLY A 397 11.41 13.19 7.82
C GLY A 397 11.04 12.24 6.69
N SER A 398 9.96 12.56 6.03
CA SER A 398 9.47 11.78 4.88
C SER A 398 9.20 12.68 3.68
N MET A 399 9.58 12.22 2.51
CA MET A 399 9.18 12.85 1.26
C MET A 399 8.10 12.02 0.56
N ARG A 400 7.18 12.72 -0.12
CA ARG A 400 6.15 12.09 -0.95
C ARG A 400 5.91 12.92 -2.20
N ASN A 401 5.80 12.23 -3.34
CA ASN A 401 5.45 12.81 -4.62
C ASN A 401 4.00 12.45 -4.94
N PRO A 402 3.12 13.40 -5.28
CA PRO A 402 1.75 13.08 -5.65
C PRO A 402 1.69 12.47 -7.04
N ASP A 403 0.69 11.63 -7.29
CA ASP A 403 0.41 11.11 -8.62
C ASP A 403 0.19 12.25 -9.63
N GLY A 404 0.73 12.07 -10.82
CA GLY A 404 0.67 13.09 -11.88
C GLY A 404 1.62 14.28 -11.67
N SER A 405 2.58 14.17 -10.73
CA SER A 405 3.68 15.13 -10.59
C SER A 405 4.54 15.16 -11.86
N PRO A 406 5.05 16.34 -12.26
CA PRO A 406 6.02 16.44 -13.38
C PRO A 406 7.41 15.91 -13.03
N ILE A 407 7.68 15.53 -11.77
CA ILE A 407 8.93 14.95 -11.30
C ILE A 407 8.78 13.43 -11.29
N GLU A 408 9.54 12.72 -12.13
CA GLU A 408 9.47 11.26 -12.25
C GLU A 408 10.02 10.55 -11.00
N SER A 409 11.22 10.93 -10.54
CA SER A 409 11.81 10.45 -9.27
C SER A 409 12.11 11.63 -8.36
N LEU A 410 11.31 11.79 -7.30
CA LEU A 410 11.54 12.81 -6.30
C LEU A 410 12.83 12.54 -5.51
N LYS A 411 13.19 11.27 -5.32
CA LYS A 411 14.43 10.85 -4.66
C LYS A 411 15.65 11.37 -5.43
N GLU A 412 15.75 11.05 -6.71
CA GLU A 412 16.87 11.50 -7.56
C GLU A 412 16.92 13.03 -7.65
N PHE A 413 15.76 13.67 -7.81
CA PHE A 413 15.65 15.12 -7.85
C PHE A 413 16.21 15.77 -6.58
N LEU A 414 15.78 15.32 -5.38
CA LEU A 414 16.26 15.87 -4.11
C LEU A 414 17.75 15.61 -3.90
N MET A 415 18.24 14.41 -4.25
CA MET A 415 19.67 14.09 -4.16
C MET A 415 20.51 14.93 -5.12
N SER A 416 19.99 15.27 -6.29
CA SER A 416 20.71 16.11 -7.28
C SER A 416 20.97 17.56 -6.81
N THR A 417 20.22 18.05 -5.81
CA THR A 417 20.45 19.38 -5.21
C THR A 417 21.74 19.42 -4.39
N GLY A 418 22.22 18.27 -3.88
CA GLY A 418 23.39 18.17 -3.01
C GLY A 418 23.17 18.73 -1.59
N ASP A 419 21.93 19.01 -1.18
CA ASP A 419 21.61 19.59 0.13
C ASP A 419 21.25 18.53 1.18
N PHE A 420 20.82 17.34 0.73
CA PHE A 420 20.41 16.23 1.58
C PHE A 420 21.58 15.31 1.91
N GLU A 421 21.68 14.88 3.16
CA GLU A 421 22.65 13.87 3.60
C GLU A 421 22.26 12.48 3.09
N SER A 422 20.95 12.17 3.11
CA SER A 422 20.42 10.93 2.55
C SER A 422 18.94 11.04 2.20
N VAL A 423 18.55 10.26 1.16
CA VAL A 423 17.16 9.99 0.78
C VAL A 423 17.05 8.49 0.56
N LEU A 424 16.44 7.77 1.50
CA LEU A 424 16.40 6.31 1.55
C LEU A 424 14.97 5.79 1.38
N GLY A 425 14.76 4.90 0.44
CA GLY A 425 13.47 4.33 0.07
C GLY A 425 13.19 4.41 -1.43
N HIS A 426 11.91 4.32 -1.82
CA HIS A 426 11.47 4.33 -3.21
C HIS A 426 11.52 5.73 -3.83
N ASP A 427 11.50 5.81 -5.15
CA ASP A 427 11.64 7.05 -5.93
C ASP A 427 10.69 8.17 -5.52
N ASN A 428 9.45 7.83 -5.19
CA ASN A 428 8.41 8.80 -4.85
C ASN A 428 7.92 8.73 -3.40
N ALA A 429 8.54 7.86 -2.58
CA ALA A 429 8.19 7.67 -1.18
C ALA A 429 9.40 7.21 -0.36
N ALA A 430 10.11 8.15 0.26
CA ALA A 430 11.34 7.85 1.00
C ALA A 430 11.43 8.62 2.33
N GLY A 431 12.35 8.16 3.17
CA GLY A 431 12.85 8.91 4.32
C GLY A 431 13.92 9.89 3.90
N VAL A 432 14.01 11.04 4.55
CA VAL A 432 15.00 12.08 4.27
C VAL A 432 15.78 12.49 5.51
N LYS A 433 17.06 12.83 5.32
CA LYS A 433 17.91 13.45 6.33
C LYS A 433 18.60 14.68 5.73
N ILE A 434 18.49 15.82 6.41
CA ILE A 434 19.03 17.10 5.95
C ILE A 434 19.54 17.93 7.14
N LYS A 435 20.67 18.64 6.98
CA LYS A 435 21.13 19.61 7.98
C LYS A 435 20.16 20.78 8.09
N LYS A 436 19.82 21.20 9.33
CA LYS A 436 18.88 22.31 9.55
C LYS A 436 19.29 23.58 8.76
N LYS A 437 20.58 23.89 8.73
CA LYS A 437 21.14 25.04 8.01
C LYS A 437 20.97 24.96 6.48
N ASN A 438 20.82 23.77 5.91
CA ASN A 438 20.68 23.56 4.47
C ASN A 438 19.23 23.71 3.98
N VAL A 439 18.23 23.65 4.87
CA VAL A 439 16.81 23.68 4.47
C VAL A 439 16.46 24.94 3.64
N PRO A 440 16.85 26.17 4.01
CA PRO A 440 16.56 27.34 3.20
C PRO A 440 17.19 27.28 1.80
N LYS A 441 18.41 26.72 1.70
CA LYS A 441 19.11 26.52 0.43
C LYS A 441 18.39 25.47 -0.42
N ALA A 442 18.03 24.32 0.14
CA ALA A 442 17.27 23.27 -0.54
C ALA A 442 15.95 23.79 -1.12
N ILE A 443 15.23 24.65 -0.38
CA ILE A 443 14.00 25.30 -0.88
C ILE A 443 14.31 26.20 -2.08
N ALA A 444 15.37 27.01 -2.00
CA ALA A 444 15.76 27.90 -3.07
C ALA A 444 16.21 27.15 -4.33
N ASP A 445 17.02 26.10 -4.17
CA ASP A 445 17.51 25.26 -5.26
C ASP A 445 16.38 24.49 -5.95
N CYS A 446 15.45 23.90 -5.18
CA CYS A 446 14.25 23.29 -5.74
C CYS A 446 13.41 24.29 -6.56
N ASN A 447 13.23 25.52 -6.06
CA ASN A 447 12.47 26.54 -6.76
C ASN A 447 13.16 27.01 -8.06
N GLU A 448 14.49 27.13 -8.05
CA GLU A 448 15.24 27.53 -9.24
C GLU A 448 15.25 26.41 -10.29
N LEU A 449 15.51 25.14 -9.88
CA LEU A 449 15.52 24.01 -10.79
C LEU A 449 14.14 23.75 -11.43
N LEU A 450 13.08 24.07 -10.72
CA LEU A 450 11.69 23.85 -11.18
C LEU A 450 11.01 25.15 -11.65
N LYS A 451 11.72 26.27 -11.82
CA LYS A 451 11.12 27.58 -12.13
C LYS A 451 10.21 27.55 -13.36
N ASP A 452 10.63 26.81 -14.40
CA ASP A 452 9.92 26.68 -15.66
C ASP A 452 8.95 25.49 -15.71
N VAL A 453 8.86 24.70 -14.61
CA VAL A 453 7.99 23.54 -14.50
C VAL A 453 6.66 23.96 -13.89
N ALA A 454 5.56 23.72 -14.61
CA ALA A 454 4.23 23.90 -14.07
C ALA A 454 3.90 22.75 -13.11
N MET A 455 3.73 23.07 -11.81
CA MET A 455 3.39 22.10 -10.77
C MET A 455 1.88 21.79 -10.71
N SER A 456 1.13 22.06 -11.79
CA SER A 456 -0.29 21.72 -11.83
C SER A 456 -0.46 20.21 -12.05
N LYS A 457 -1.17 19.56 -11.14
CA LYS A 457 -1.55 18.16 -11.28
C LYS A 457 -2.34 18.00 -12.60
N ALA A 458 -1.79 17.22 -13.52
CA ALA A 458 -2.54 16.80 -14.69
C ALA A 458 -3.29 15.49 -14.36
N ILE A 459 -4.58 15.45 -14.64
CA ILE A 459 -5.33 14.19 -14.56
C ILE A 459 -5.11 13.46 -15.88
N VAL A 460 -4.42 12.32 -15.82
CA VAL A 460 -4.21 11.46 -16.98
C VAL A 460 -5.44 10.60 -17.16
N VAL A 461 -6.03 10.64 -18.35
CA VAL A 461 -7.26 9.91 -18.69
C VAL A 461 -7.00 8.91 -19.83
N ASP A 462 -7.72 7.80 -19.80
CA ASP A 462 -7.64 6.79 -20.85
C ASP A 462 -8.48 7.15 -22.06
N PHE A 463 -9.58 7.88 -21.84
CA PHE A 463 -10.53 8.25 -22.87
C PHE A 463 -10.92 9.73 -22.75
N ASP A 464 -11.07 10.36 -23.91
CA ASP A 464 -11.61 11.71 -24.11
C ASP A 464 -12.71 11.64 -25.16
N PHE A 465 -13.96 11.89 -24.78
CA PHE A 465 -15.11 11.82 -25.70
C PHE A 465 -16.27 12.70 -25.22
N ASP A 466 -17.17 13.00 -26.18
CA ASP A 466 -18.39 13.74 -25.89
C ASP A 466 -19.46 12.83 -25.28
N TYR A 467 -20.31 13.42 -24.43
CA TYR A 467 -21.38 12.74 -23.69
C TYR A 467 -22.30 11.87 -24.58
N ASP A 468 -22.55 12.24 -25.82
CA ASP A 468 -23.38 11.46 -26.76
C ASP A 468 -22.87 10.03 -26.96
N LYS A 469 -21.56 9.81 -26.86
CA LYS A 469 -20.90 8.50 -26.97
C LYS A 469 -20.94 7.67 -25.71
N LEU A 470 -21.35 8.24 -24.57
CA LEU A 470 -21.50 7.49 -23.32
C LEU A 470 -22.67 6.52 -23.40
N THR A 471 -22.41 5.25 -23.11
CA THR A 471 -23.42 4.18 -23.10
C THR A 471 -23.41 3.42 -21.78
N VAL A 472 -24.52 2.80 -21.39
CA VAL A 472 -24.63 1.94 -20.19
C VAL A 472 -23.71 0.70 -20.25
N ALA A 473 -23.26 0.31 -21.43
CA ALA A 473 -22.34 -0.82 -21.61
C ALA A 473 -20.99 -0.51 -20.99
N LEU A 474 -20.51 0.74 -21.09
CA LEU A 474 -19.18 1.11 -20.62
C LEU A 474 -19.00 0.97 -19.10
N PRO A 475 -19.88 1.52 -18.22
CA PRO A 475 -19.83 1.24 -16.79
C PRO A 475 -19.94 -0.24 -16.43
N LYS A 476 -20.71 -1.03 -17.17
CA LYS A 476 -20.83 -2.49 -16.96
C LYS A 476 -19.50 -3.19 -17.25
N THR A 477 -18.87 -2.89 -18.40
CA THR A 477 -17.55 -3.41 -18.76
C THR A 477 -16.50 -3.05 -17.70
N MET A 478 -16.47 -1.80 -17.23
CA MET A 478 -15.53 -1.39 -16.18
C MET A 478 -15.78 -2.13 -14.87
N TYR A 479 -17.03 -2.39 -14.52
CA TYR A 479 -17.35 -3.17 -13.32
C TYR A 479 -16.90 -4.64 -13.47
N GLU A 480 -17.06 -5.25 -14.62
CA GLU A 480 -16.57 -6.62 -14.89
C GLU A 480 -15.04 -6.69 -14.77
N MET A 481 -14.35 -5.61 -15.13
CA MET A 481 -12.90 -5.46 -15.04
C MET A 481 -12.38 -5.12 -13.61
N HIS A 482 -13.25 -4.85 -12.63
CA HIS A 482 -12.83 -4.33 -11.33
C HIS A 482 -11.83 -5.23 -10.57
N LYS A 483 -11.80 -6.53 -10.88
CA LYS A 483 -10.89 -7.50 -10.24
C LYS A 483 -9.44 -7.41 -10.70
N ILE A 484 -9.15 -6.67 -11.79
CA ILE A 484 -7.80 -6.59 -12.35
C ILE A 484 -7.02 -5.37 -11.92
N TRP A 485 -7.72 -4.35 -11.39
CA TRP A 485 -7.05 -3.13 -10.97
C TRP A 485 -6.14 -3.41 -9.78
N ALA A 486 -4.91 -2.92 -9.87
CA ALA A 486 -3.86 -3.19 -8.90
C ALA A 486 -2.70 -2.20 -9.08
N GLN A 487 -1.64 -2.37 -8.31
CA GLN A 487 -0.39 -1.65 -8.54
C GLN A 487 0.14 -1.92 -9.96
N GLY A 488 0.53 -0.86 -10.66
CA GLY A 488 0.90 -0.90 -12.07
C GLY A 488 -0.31 -0.88 -13.03
N ILE A 489 -1.41 -1.53 -12.68
CA ILE A 489 -2.63 -1.63 -13.49
C ILE A 489 -3.74 -0.79 -12.85
N SER A 490 -3.60 0.53 -12.90
CA SER A 490 -4.53 1.47 -12.27
C SER A 490 -5.90 1.51 -12.94
N GLU A 491 -6.94 1.80 -12.14
CA GLU A 491 -8.30 2.03 -12.63
C GLU A 491 -8.35 3.18 -13.65
N PRO A 492 -9.08 3.05 -14.78
CA PRO A 492 -9.11 4.07 -15.81
C PRO A 492 -9.92 5.30 -15.43
N TYR A 493 -9.52 6.43 -15.99
CA TYR A 493 -10.28 7.67 -15.96
C TYR A 493 -10.84 7.99 -17.36
N PHE A 494 -12.05 8.55 -17.36
CA PHE A 494 -12.80 8.96 -18.54
C PHE A 494 -13.05 10.46 -18.49
N TYR A 495 -12.57 11.22 -19.48
CA TYR A 495 -12.92 12.62 -19.65
C TYR A 495 -14.14 12.73 -20.57
N ILE A 496 -15.28 13.04 -19.98
CA ILE A 496 -16.57 13.13 -20.65
C ILE A 496 -16.91 14.61 -20.80
N LYS A 497 -17.01 15.07 -22.04
CA LYS A 497 -17.32 16.47 -22.37
C LYS A 497 -18.80 16.67 -22.59
N ASN A 498 -19.25 17.91 -22.33
CA ASN A 498 -20.62 18.34 -22.59
C ASN A 498 -21.69 17.50 -21.88
N VAL A 499 -21.43 17.09 -20.62
CA VAL A 499 -22.42 16.37 -19.82
C VAL A 499 -23.54 17.34 -19.45
N PRO A 500 -24.80 17.13 -19.89
CA PRO A 500 -25.92 17.97 -19.51
C PRO A 500 -26.34 17.66 -18.06
N LEU A 501 -26.57 18.69 -17.28
CA LEU A 501 -27.14 18.57 -15.94
C LEU A 501 -28.47 19.29 -15.93
N ILE A 502 -29.55 18.52 -15.73
CA ILE A 502 -30.91 19.06 -15.61
C ILE A 502 -31.25 19.17 -14.13
N HIS A 503 -31.72 20.34 -13.71
CA HIS A 503 -31.98 20.66 -12.30
C HIS A 503 -32.88 19.62 -11.61
N SER A 504 -33.95 19.17 -12.25
CA SER A 504 -34.88 18.18 -11.70
C SER A 504 -34.26 16.80 -11.43
N GLY A 505 -33.15 16.45 -12.12
CA GLY A 505 -32.37 15.23 -11.92
C GLY A 505 -31.32 15.33 -10.83
N CYS A 506 -31.06 16.53 -10.29
CA CYS A 506 -30.01 16.78 -9.31
C CYS A 506 -30.52 16.63 -7.87
N ALA A 507 -29.80 15.91 -7.04
CA ALA A 507 -30.15 15.73 -5.62
C ALA A 507 -28.91 15.71 -4.72
N PRO A 508 -28.97 16.36 -3.53
CA PRO A 508 -27.94 16.22 -2.51
C PRO A 508 -28.00 14.82 -1.89
N MET A 509 -26.83 14.28 -1.51
CA MET A 509 -26.67 12.99 -0.85
C MET A 509 -25.88 13.11 0.45
N GLY A 510 -25.93 12.04 1.25
CA GLY A 510 -25.25 11.94 2.54
C GLY A 510 -25.97 12.65 3.68
N LYS A 511 -25.57 12.33 4.93
CA LYS A 511 -26.20 12.90 6.15
C LYS A 511 -26.12 14.42 6.23
N ASN A 512 -25.07 15.01 5.66
CA ASN A 512 -24.79 16.45 5.72
C ASN A 512 -25.11 17.15 4.40
N GLY A 513 -25.65 16.46 3.39
CA GLY A 513 -25.95 17.04 2.09
C GLY A 513 -24.71 17.56 1.33
N ASN A 514 -23.51 17.04 1.64
CA ASN A 514 -22.24 17.47 1.06
C ASN A 514 -21.78 16.61 -0.14
N MET A 515 -22.57 15.64 -0.51
CA MET A 515 -22.40 14.81 -1.70
C MET A 515 -23.52 15.12 -2.68
N TRP A 516 -23.31 14.86 -3.94
CA TRP A 516 -24.25 15.20 -4.99
C TRP A 516 -24.43 14.06 -5.98
N LYS A 517 -25.65 13.98 -6.51
CA LYS A 517 -26.05 13.02 -7.54
C LYS A 517 -26.87 13.71 -8.60
N TYR A 518 -26.61 13.38 -9.86
CA TYR A 518 -27.46 13.62 -11.00
C TYR A 518 -27.90 12.29 -11.60
N SER A 519 -29.21 12.05 -11.68
CA SER A 519 -29.77 10.87 -12.33
C SER A 519 -30.15 11.23 -13.76
N ASP A 520 -29.34 10.73 -14.70
CA ASP A 520 -29.59 10.88 -16.12
C ASP A 520 -30.56 9.79 -16.58
N GLU A 521 -31.82 10.14 -16.73
CA GLU A 521 -32.88 9.20 -17.14
C GLU A 521 -32.74 8.77 -18.60
N GLU A 522 -32.20 9.62 -19.47
CA GLU A 522 -32.02 9.32 -20.90
C GLU A 522 -30.95 8.23 -21.09
N LYS A 523 -29.81 8.38 -20.44
CA LYS A 523 -28.71 7.40 -20.53
C LYS A 523 -28.86 6.24 -19.52
N GLY A 524 -29.68 6.40 -18.47
CA GLY A 524 -29.80 5.42 -17.40
C GLY A 524 -28.52 5.30 -16.55
N ILE A 525 -27.80 6.40 -16.39
CA ILE A 525 -26.52 6.48 -15.65
C ILE A 525 -26.64 7.52 -14.56
N ASP A 526 -26.20 7.18 -13.34
CA ASP A 526 -26.10 8.13 -12.25
C ASP A 526 -24.70 8.79 -12.24
N PHE A 527 -24.63 10.11 -12.35
CA PHE A 527 -23.41 10.87 -12.08
C PHE A 527 -23.38 11.22 -10.59
N VAL A 528 -22.29 10.89 -9.90
CA VAL A 528 -22.15 11.13 -8.45
C VAL A 528 -20.83 11.82 -8.13
N CYS A 529 -20.89 12.77 -7.18
CA CYS A 529 -19.72 13.45 -6.65
C CYS A 529 -19.69 13.25 -5.13
N PHE A 530 -18.69 12.51 -4.62
CA PHE A 530 -18.60 12.16 -3.20
C PHE A 530 -17.73 13.13 -2.40
N ALA A 531 -16.75 13.75 -3.01
CA ALA A 531 -15.79 14.59 -2.29
C ALA A 531 -15.13 15.63 -3.22
N ASP A 532 -15.71 16.82 -3.26
CA ASP A 532 -15.14 17.97 -3.98
C ASP A 532 -15.04 19.24 -3.12
N ASN A 533 -15.02 19.07 -1.78
CA ASN A 533 -15.09 20.15 -0.80
C ASN A 533 -16.36 21.03 -0.93
N GLY A 534 -17.46 20.47 -1.45
CA GLY A 534 -18.71 21.17 -1.66
C GLY A 534 -18.73 22.09 -2.88
N ARG A 535 -17.73 22.05 -3.76
CA ARG A 535 -17.63 22.89 -4.97
C ARG A 535 -18.81 22.65 -5.90
N MET A 536 -19.16 21.39 -6.17
CA MET A 536 -20.30 21.03 -7.02
C MET A 536 -21.63 21.51 -6.40
N ILE A 537 -21.85 21.26 -5.10
CA ILE A 537 -23.05 21.67 -4.40
C ILE A 537 -23.13 23.20 -4.33
N GLY A 538 -22.02 23.88 -4.05
CA GLY A 538 -21.93 25.32 -4.05
C GLY A 538 -22.29 25.91 -5.41
N TRP A 539 -21.77 25.31 -6.49
CA TRP A 539 -22.09 25.72 -7.84
C TRP A 539 -23.57 25.47 -8.18
N ILE A 540 -24.11 24.29 -7.90
CA ILE A 540 -25.52 23.97 -8.13
C ILE A 540 -26.43 24.94 -7.38
N ASN A 541 -26.19 25.18 -6.08
CA ASN A 541 -27.00 26.05 -5.26
C ASN A 541 -26.94 27.53 -5.72
N ASN A 542 -25.81 28.02 -6.21
CA ASN A 542 -25.64 29.40 -6.61
C ASN A 542 -26.10 29.68 -8.03
N ASP A 543 -25.82 28.75 -8.97
CA ASP A 543 -25.99 29.00 -10.39
C ASP A 543 -27.28 28.41 -10.99
N PHE A 544 -27.82 27.31 -10.44
CA PHE A 544 -29.12 26.79 -10.87
C PHE A 544 -30.32 27.62 -10.39
N TYR A 545 -30.19 28.37 -9.30
CA TYR A 545 -31.27 29.26 -8.80
C TYR A 545 -31.52 30.47 -9.73
N GLY A 546 -30.69 30.70 -10.74
CA GLY A 546 -30.84 31.78 -11.72
C GLY A 546 -31.83 31.51 -12.87
N GLY A 547 -32.61 30.41 -12.86
CA GLY A 547 -33.69 30.14 -13.81
C GLY A 547 -33.31 29.42 -15.08
N GLN A 548 -32.10 28.86 -15.20
CA GLN A 548 -31.72 27.93 -16.28
C GLN A 548 -32.01 26.50 -15.86
N GLU A 549 -32.81 25.76 -16.65
CA GLU A 549 -33.16 24.36 -16.37
C GLU A 549 -32.02 23.39 -16.69
N GLU A 550 -31.07 23.78 -17.53
CA GLU A 550 -29.97 22.94 -18.03
C GLU A 550 -28.63 23.65 -17.97
N LYS A 551 -27.60 22.95 -17.54
CA LYS A 551 -26.19 23.37 -17.48
C LYS A 551 -25.30 22.26 -18.02
N TYR A 552 -24.10 22.63 -18.46
CA TYR A 552 -23.14 21.67 -19.01
C TYR A 552 -21.85 21.66 -18.21
N ILE A 553 -21.27 20.47 -18.06
CA ILE A 553 -19.94 20.29 -17.47
C ILE A 553 -19.08 19.38 -18.34
N ASN A 554 -17.78 19.61 -18.28
CA ASN A 554 -16.80 18.58 -18.62
C ASN A 554 -16.38 17.88 -17.33
N ALA A 555 -16.42 16.56 -17.29
CA ALA A 555 -16.14 15.79 -16.09
C ALA A 555 -15.11 14.70 -16.32
N VAL A 556 -14.17 14.54 -15.40
CA VAL A 556 -13.35 13.33 -15.29
C VAL A 556 -14.03 12.37 -14.36
N CYS A 557 -14.31 11.16 -14.83
CA CYS A 557 -15.09 10.15 -14.13
C CYS A 557 -14.36 8.81 -14.03
N ARG A 558 -14.67 8.05 -12.97
CA ARG A 558 -14.56 6.60 -12.94
C ARG A 558 -15.93 6.01 -13.27
N LEU A 559 -15.94 4.93 -14.04
CA LEU A 559 -17.18 4.27 -14.44
C LEU A 559 -17.33 2.93 -13.73
N SER A 560 -18.49 2.66 -13.14
CA SER A 560 -18.75 1.43 -12.40
C SER A 560 -20.24 1.12 -12.28
N LEU A 561 -20.59 0.09 -11.51
CA LEU A 561 -21.96 -0.18 -11.07
C LEU A 561 -22.10 0.10 -9.59
N ASN A 562 -23.15 0.81 -9.21
CA ASN A 562 -23.54 0.94 -7.82
C ASN A 562 -24.56 -0.15 -7.44
N GLN A 563 -24.28 -0.93 -6.40
CA GLN A 563 -25.17 -1.94 -5.87
C GLN A 563 -25.71 -1.49 -4.51
N TYR A 564 -27.00 -1.21 -4.43
CA TYR A 564 -27.66 -0.89 -3.18
C TYR A 564 -28.92 -1.75 -3.02
N GLY A 565 -28.90 -2.66 -2.04
CA GLY A 565 -29.90 -3.71 -1.92
C GLY A 565 -29.95 -4.59 -3.19
N ASN A 566 -31.12 -4.73 -3.78
CA ASN A 566 -31.33 -5.50 -5.03
C ASN A 566 -31.21 -4.63 -6.30
N LYS A 567 -30.93 -3.32 -6.15
CA LYS A 567 -30.84 -2.40 -7.29
C LYS A 567 -29.38 -2.25 -7.73
N VAL A 568 -29.14 -2.46 -9.02
CA VAL A 568 -27.85 -2.22 -9.68
C VAL A 568 -28.03 -1.07 -10.67
N THR A 569 -27.25 -0.01 -10.50
CA THR A 569 -27.34 1.20 -11.34
C THR A 569 -25.96 1.52 -11.93
N PRO A 570 -25.84 1.72 -13.24
CA PRO A 570 -24.63 2.25 -13.88
C PRO A 570 -24.29 3.63 -13.29
N GLN A 571 -23.02 3.85 -13.00
CA GLN A 571 -22.58 5.05 -12.29
C GLN A 571 -21.32 5.63 -12.93
N ALA A 572 -21.29 6.97 -13.05
CA ALA A 572 -20.12 7.77 -13.35
C ALA A 572 -19.74 8.57 -12.10
N GLN A 573 -18.68 8.15 -11.41
CA GLN A 573 -18.17 8.84 -10.23
C GLN A 573 -17.29 10.00 -10.67
N ILE A 574 -17.74 11.23 -10.47
CA ILE A 574 -17.01 12.44 -10.80
C ILE A 574 -15.81 12.61 -9.85
N VAL A 575 -14.62 12.69 -10.42
CA VAL A 575 -13.35 12.91 -9.73
C VAL A 575 -12.99 14.39 -9.75
N ASP A 576 -13.18 15.03 -10.91
CA ASP A 576 -13.03 16.48 -11.11
C ASP A 576 -13.93 16.95 -12.24
N PHE A 577 -14.25 18.24 -12.26
CA PHE A 577 -15.12 18.82 -13.30
C PHE A 577 -14.81 20.31 -13.53
N GLU A 578 -15.22 20.80 -14.69
CA GLU A 578 -15.30 22.22 -15.00
C GLU A 578 -16.66 22.56 -15.61
N VAL A 579 -17.17 23.73 -15.30
CA VAL A 579 -18.42 24.28 -15.85
C VAL A 579 -18.12 24.93 -17.18
N ILE A 580 -19.02 24.72 -18.19
CA ILE A 580 -18.89 25.30 -19.54
C ILE A 580 -20.14 26.10 -19.90
#